data_66985ffe201a905a31cfc255d45e9d8f
#
_entry.id   66985ffe201a905a31cfc255d45e9d8f
#
_cell.length_a   1.000
_cell.length_b   1.000
_cell.length_c   1.000
_cell.angle_alpha   90.00
_cell.angle_beta   90.00
_cell.angle_gamma   90.00
#
_symmetry.space_group_name_H-M   'P 1'
#
loop_
_entity.id
_entity.type
_entity.pdbx_description
1 polymer ?
#
loop_
_entity_poly.entity_id
_entity_poly.type
_entity_poly.pdbx_seq_one_letter_code
_entity_poly.pdbx_strand_id
1 'polypeptide(L)'
;FIFKGQNVLDAIKAYRETKGMTHLEFNYPEHIAGYDLEEIKKAMGDLKVNGFAVRWRNFFLNGDLTNPDEELRQKAITMCKEAADICRELGGSVITLWLENDGFDYPFQMDYEYCFKQVVEAIQEVADYAKDMKISIEYKPYEERNFALIDSTGMTMYLISEVDRENVGCTLDFCHMLMKHDSPSYGLALAASKGKLFGLHMNDGYGFQDSGLIFGSVNFSLCAE
;
A
#
# COMPACT_ATOMS: atom_id res chain seq x y z
N PHE A 1 7.99 9.43 -9.04
CA PHE A 1 7.70 10.05 -10.35
C PHE A 1 8.89 10.82 -10.93
N ILE A 2 9.69 11.49 -10.10
CA ILE A 2 10.88 12.26 -10.55
C ILE A 2 11.90 11.37 -11.26
N PHE A 3 11.98 10.11 -10.85
CA PHE A 3 12.95 9.15 -11.35
C PHE A 3 12.36 8.12 -12.34
N LYS A 4 11.18 8.40 -12.89
CA LYS A 4 10.54 7.51 -13.86
C LYS A 4 11.45 7.23 -15.04
N GLY A 5 11.71 5.95 -15.30
CA GLY A 5 12.62 5.49 -16.37
C GLY A 5 14.10 5.44 -15.99
N GLN A 6 14.45 5.81 -14.76
CA GLN A 6 15.80 5.56 -14.23
C GLN A 6 15.90 4.13 -13.68
N ASN A 7 17.12 3.63 -13.67
CA ASN A 7 17.40 2.37 -12.98
C ASN A 7 17.30 2.60 -11.46
N VAL A 8 16.85 1.59 -10.74
CA VAL A 8 16.57 1.69 -9.31
C VAL A 8 17.79 2.08 -8.50
N LEU A 9 18.98 1.56 -8.82
CA LEU A 9 20.21 1.89 -8.10
C LEU A 9 20.60 3.35 -8.27
N ASP A 10 20.35 3.95 -9.43
CA ASP A 10 20.61 5.37 -9.67
C ASP A 10 19.56 6.25 -8.98
N ALA A 11 18.32 5.81 -8.93
CA ALA A 11 17.27 6.47 -8.15
C ALA A 11 17.63 6.49 -6.64
N ILE A 12 18.06 5.36 -6.08
CA ILE A 12 18.50 5.26 -4.67
C ILE A 12 19.65 6.23 -4.39
N LYS A 13 20.65 6.32 -5.28
CA LYS A 13 21.79 7.24 -5.12
C LYS A 13 21.31 8.71 -5.11
N ALA A 14 20.39 9.06 -6.02
CA ALA A 14 19.83 10.41 -6.07
C ALA A 14 19.03 10.76 -4.80
N TYR A 15 18.28 9.79 -4.24
CA TYR A 15 17.62 9.93 -2.95
C TYR A 15 18.61 10.18 -1.82
N ARG A 16 19.70 9.44 -1.78
CA ARG A 16 20.76 9.60 -0.77
C ARG A 16 21.38 10.99 -0.79
N GLU A 17 21.49 11.61 -1.97
CA GLU A 17 22.01 12.97 -2.14
C GLU A 17 20.98 14.06 -1.75
N THR A 18 19.72 13.69 -1.62
CA THR A 18 18.65 14.61 -1.27
C THR A 18 18.64 14.89 0.24
N LYS A 19 18.84 16.15 0.61
CA LYS A 19 18.87 16.58 2.01
C LYS A 19 17.55 16.26 2.72
N GLY A 20 17.62 15.60 3.86
CA GLY A 20 16.47 15.29 4.70
C GLY A 20 15.86 13.91 4.46
N MET A 21 16.27 13.21 3.39
CA MET A 21 15.86 11.83 3.17
C MET A 21 16.61 10.89 4.10
N THR A 22 15.88 10.03 4.80
CA THR A 22 16.44 9.09 5.78
C THR A 22 16.00 7.65 5.51
N HIS A 23 14.86 7.48 4.88
CA HIS A 23 14.25 6.17 4.63
C HIS A 23 13.78 6.05 3.18
N LEU A 24 13.73 4.81 2.70
CA LEU A 24 13.18 4.41 1.40
C LEU A 24 11.99 3.49 1.62
N GLU A 25 11.04 3.57 0.69
CA GLU A 25 10.00 2.58 0.50
C GLU A 25 10.11 2.02 -0.92
N PHE A 26 10.04 0.71 -1.08
CA PHE A 26 10.16 0.04 -2.36
C PHE A 26 8.81 -0.50 -2.82
N ASN A 27 8.55 -0.45 -4.13
CA ASN A 27 7.49 -1.23 -4.74
C ASN A 27 8.01 -2.64 -5.02
N TYR A 28 7.35 -3.64 -4.47
CA TYR A 28 7.63 -5.05 -4.74
C TYR A 28 6.64 -5.60 -5.78
N PRO A 29 7.09 -6.34 -6.80
CA PRO A 29 8.47 -6.76 -7.06
C PRO A 29 9.30 -5.76 -7.90
N GLU A 30 8.71 -4.71 -8.43
CA GLU A 30 9.29 -3.86 -9.50
C GLU A 30 10.67 -3.28 -9.17
N HIS A 31 10.85 -2.79 -7.94
CA HIS A 31 12.10 -2.15 -7.54
C HIS A 31 13.18 -3.14 -7.08
N ILE A 32 12.82 -4.41 -6.94
CA ILE A 32 13.70 -5.46 -6.43
C ILE A 32 14.06 -6.47 -7.51
N ALA A 33 13.09 -6.80 -8.38
CA ALA A 33 13.30 -7.81 -9.40
C ALA A 33 14.48 -7.49 -10.34
N GLY A 34 15.41 -8.43 -10.44
CA GLY A 34 16.58 -8.30 -11.30
C GLY A 34 17.79 -7.61 -10.68
N TYR A 35 17.70 -7.24 -9.39
CA TYR A 35 18.83 -6.67 -8.63
C TYR A 35 19.28 -7.63 -7.52
N ASP A 36 20.60 -7.64 -7.27
CA ASP A 36 21.17 -8.27 -6.09
C ASP A 36 20.91 -7.39 -4.86
N LEU A 37 20.47 -7.99 -3.75
CA LEU A 37 20.18 -7.24 -2.53
C LEU A 37 21.42 -6.54 -1.96
N GLU A 38 22.61 -7.10 -2.14
CA GLU A 38 23.85 -6.45 -1.74
C GLU A 38 24.16 -5.20 -2.59
N GLU A 39 23.79 -5.20 -3.88
CA GLU A 39 23.89 -3.99 -4.71
C GLU A 39 22.93 -2.90 -4.23
N ILE A 40 21.71 -3.27 -3.86
CA ILE A 40 20.72 -2.36 -3.26
C ILE A 40 21.25 -1.79 -1.95
N LYS A 41 21.72 -2.64 -1.01
CA LYS A 41 22.30 -2.22 0.28
C LYS A 41 23.48 -1.26 0.07
N LYS A 42 24.35 -1.55 -0.89
CA LYS A 42 25.48 -0.69 -1.23
C LYS A 42 25.04 0.67 -1.79
N ALA A 43 24.01 0.70 -2.64
CA ALA A 43 23.47 1.94 -3.18
C ALA A 43 22.82 2.80 -2.10
N MET A 44 22.11 2.17 -1.16
CA MET A 44 21.45 2.83 -0.02
C MET A 44 22.41 3.56 0.90
N GLY A 45 23.60 3.02 1.15
CA GLY A 45 24.54 3.59 2.12
C GLY A 45 23.92 3.72 3.51
N ASP A 46 23.75 4.95 4.01
CA ASP A 46 23.17 5.24 5.33
C ASP A 46 21.64 5.32 5.35
N LEU A 47 20.97 5.25 4.18
CA LEU A 47 19.52 5.22 4.11
C LEU A 47 18.98 3.91 4.70
N LYS A 48 17.85 4.00 5.37
CA LYS A 48 17.13 2.84 5.93
C LYS A 48 15.93 2.49 5.05
N VAL A 49 15.42 1.27 5.17
CA VAL A 49 14.16 0.87 4.57
C VAL A 49 13.04 1.08 5.59
N ASN A 50 11.99 1.79 5.20
CA ASN A 50 10.74 1.86 5.96
C ASN A 50 9.93 0.58 5.73
N GLY A 51 9.63 0.29 4.48
CA GLY A 51 8.81 -0.83 4.10
C GLY A 51 8.74 -1.07 2.60
N PHE A 52 7.90 -2.01 2.25
CA PHE A 52 7.58 -2.35 0.87
C PHE A 52 6.09 -2.18 0.60
N ALA A 53 5.75 -1.54 -0.53
CA ALA A 53 4.41 -1.55 -1.09
C ALA A 53 4.30 -2.71 -2.11
N VAL A 54 3.41 -3.65 -1.86
CA VAL A 54 3.17 -4.77 -2.80
C VAL A 54 2.31 -4.27 -3.95
N ARG A 55 2.77 -4.58 -5.17
CA ARG A 55 2.13 -4.16 -6.43
C ARG A 55 1.93 -5.39 -7.30
N TRP A 56 0.69 -5.84 -7.44
CA TRP A 56 0.39 -7.07 -8.17
C TRP A 56 0.35 -6.90 -9.69
N ARG A 57 0.00 -5.72 -10.20
CA ARG A 57 0.06 -5.37 -11.62
C ARG A 57 -0.75 -6.30 -12.55
N ASN A 58 -0.33 -6.37 -13.80
CA ASN A 58 -1.07 -6.92 -14.94
C ASN A 58 -1.48 -8.40 -14.84
N PHE A 59 -0.86 -9.21 -13.99
CA PHE A 59 -1.22 -10.62 -13.84
C PHE A 59 -2.53 -10.83 -13.09
N PHE A 60 -2.98 -9.83 -12.34
CA PHE A 60 -4.07 -9.94 -11.38
C PHE A 60 -5.27 -9.05 -11.71
N LEU A 61 -5.48 -8.73 -13.00
CA LEU A 61 -6.52 -7.81 -13.47
C LEU A 61 -7.94 -8.15 -13.00
N ASN A 62 -8.21 -9.43 -12.66
CA ASN A 62 -9.52 -9.87 -12.18
C ASN A 62 -9.62 -9.93 -10.64
N GLY A 63 -8.69 -9.31 -9.94
CA GLY A 63 -8.57 -9.31 -8.49
C GLY A 63 -7.19 -9.79 -8.04
N ASP A 64 -6.72 -9.28 -6.94
CA ASP A 64 -5.47 -9.67 -6.28
C ASP A 64 -5.77 -10.78 -5.26
N LEU A 65 -6.19 -10.40 -4.07
CA LEU A 65 -6.59 -11.31 -3.01
C LEU A 65 -8.01 -11.87 -3.18
N THR A 66 -8.78 -11.29 -4.11
CA THR A 66 -10.13 -11.76 -4.51
C THR A 66 -10.16 -12.46 -5.85
N ASN A 67 -8.99 -12.80 -6.41
CA ASN A 67 -8.94 -13.42 -7.74
C ASN A 67 -9.77 -14.70 -7.77
N PRO A 68 -10.69 -14.86 -8.75
CA PRO A 68 -11.51 -16.07 -8.87
C PRO A 68 -10.67 -17.31 -9.21
N ASP A 69 -9.49 -17.12 -9.82
CA ASP A 69 -8.51 -18.18 -10.02
C ASP A 69 -7.72 -18.41 -8.72
N GLU A 70 -7.91 -19.58 -8.12
CA GLU A 70 -7.26 -19.99 -6.86
C GLU A 70 -5.73 -19.92 -6.94
N GLU A 71 -5.13 -20.35 -8.06
CA GLU A 71 -3.68 -20.36 -8.22
C GLU A 71 -3.12 -18.92 -8.24
N LEU A 72 -3.81 -18.01 -8.92
CA LEU A 72 -3.43 -16.59 -8.94
C LEU A 72 -3.63 -15.95 -7.57
N ARG A 73 -4.73 -16.26 -6.86
CA ARG A 73 -4.94 -15.75 -5.50
C ARG A 73 -3.85 -16.21 -4.55
N GLN A 74 -3.50 -17.50 -4.56
CA GLN A 74 -2.41 -18.04 -3.75
C GLN A 74 -1.04 -17.42 -4.13
N LYS A 75 -0.83 -17.15 -5.41
CA LYS A 75 0.35 -16.43 -5.86
C LYS A 75 0.39 -15.00 -5.31
N ALA A 76 -0.73 -14.29 -5.28
CA ALA A 76 -0.80 -12.94 -4.71
C ALA A 76 -0.43 -12.94 -3.22
N ILE A 77 -0.93 -13.91 -2.45
CA ILE A 77 -0.58 -14.09 -1.03
C ILE A 77 0.92 -14.42 -0.88
N THR A 78 1.44 -15.30 -1.72
CA THR A 78 2.86 -15.67 -1.71
C THR A 78 3.75 -14.46 -1.97
N MET A 79 3.39 -13.58 -2.91
CA MET A 79 4.13 -12.34 -3.17
C MET A 79 4.18 -11.42 -1.95
N CYS A 80 3.12 -11.37 -1.13
CA CYS A 80 3.16 -10.62 0.13
C CYS A 80 4.17 -11.19 1.12
N LYS A 81 4.27 -12.52 1.22
CA LYS A 81 5.23 -13.20 2.10
C LYS A 81 6.66 -13.01 1.62
N GLU A 82 6.90 -13.14 0.32
CA GLU A 82 8.20 -12.87 -0.28
C GLU A 82 8.64 -11.40 -0.06
N ALA A 83 7.72 -10.46 -0.24
CA ALA A 83 7.96 -9.05 0.05
C ALA A 83 8.35 -8.84 1.52
N ALA A 84 7.68 -9.54 2.46
CA ALA A 84 8.00 -9.47 3.87
C ALA A 84 9.41 -9.99 4.17
N ASP A 85 9.80 -11.11 3.57
CA ASP A 85 11.14 -11.69 3.78
C ASP A 85 12.25 -10.78 3.27
N ILE A 86 12.10 -10.24 2.07
CA ILE A 86 13.09 -9.32 1.48
C ILE A 86 13.10 -7.98 2.24
N CYS A 87 11.94 -7.46 2.61
CA CYS A 87 11.85 -6.24 3.41
C CYS A 87 12.57 -6.38 4.75
N ARG A 88 12.40 -7.51 5.43
CA ARG A 88 13.09 -7.86 6.68
C ARG A 88 14.61 -7.94 6.48
N GLU A 89 15.05 -8.55 5.39
CA GLU A 89 16.48 -8.64 5.06
C GLU A 89 17.12 -7.26 4.82
N LEU A 90 16.38 -6.32 4.26
CA LEU A 90 16.79 -4.93 4.06
C LEU A 90 16.56 -4.04 5.29
N GLY A 91 16.08 -4.61 6.41
CA GLY A 91 15.87 -3.91 7.68
C GLY A 91 14.59 -3.09 7.75
N GLY A 92 13.65 -3.28 6.84
CA GLY A 92 12.32 -2.68 6.87
C GLY A 92 11.37 -3.39 7.83
N SER A 93 10.22 -2.77 8.10
CA SER A 93 9.27 -3.28 9.10
C SER A 93 7.79 -3.14 8.71
N VAL A 94 7.50 -2.61 7.54
CA VAL A 94 6.13 -2.38 7.05
C VAL A 94 5.95 -3.02 5.69
N ILE A 95 4.84 -3.73 5.52
CA ILE A 95 4.35 -4.19 4.22
C ILE A 95 3.03 -3.49 3.94
N THR A 96 3.02 -2.61 2.96
CA THR A 96 1.83 -1.90 2.52
C THR A 96 1.14 -2.71 1.42
N LEU A 97 -0.12 -3.01 1.60
CA LEU A 97 -0.97 -3.69 0.65
C LEU A 97 -1.92 -2.68 0.01
N TRP A 98 -1.62 -2.30 -1.22
CA TRP A 98 -2.55 -1.54 -2.04
C TRP A 98 -3.33 -2.53 -2.92
N LEU A 99 -4.60 -2.74 -2.56
CA LEU A 99 -5.50 -3.73 -3.17
C LEU A 99 -6.04 -3.21 -4.53
N GLU A 100 -5.11 -2.97 -5.48
CA GLU A 100 -5.37 -2.19 -6.69
C GLU A 100 -6.39 -2.84 -7.64
N ASN A 101 -6.46 -4.16 -7.70
CA ASN A 101 -7.37 -4.88 -8.60
C ASN A 101 -8.55 -5.52 -7.86
N ASP A 102 -8.57 -5.49 -6.52
CA ASP A 102 -9.69 -6.01 -5.73
C ASP A 102 -10.86 -5.04 -5.76
N GLY A 103 -11.85 -5.35 -6.58
CA GLY A 103 -13.02 -4.49 -6.80
C GLY A 103 -13.84 -4.93 -8.01
N PHE A 104 -14.71 -4.06 -8.48
CA PHE A 104 -15.61 -4.34 -9.58
C PHE A 104 -15.87 -3.10 -10.44
N ASP A 105 -16.35 -3.31 -11.67
CA ASP A 105 -16.59 -2.25 -12.65
C ASP A 105 -18.07 -2.05 -12.95
N TYR A 106 -18.90 -3.08 -12.70
CA TYR A 106 -20.35 -3.06 -12.95
C TYR A 106 -21.09 -3.98 -11.96
N PRO A 107 -22.39 -3.75 -11.73
CA PRO A 107 -23.20 -4.57 -10.83
C PRO A 107 -23.21 -6.05 -11.24
N PHE A 108 -23.27 -6.93 -10.25
CA PHE A 108 -23.28 -8.41 -10.41
C PHE A 108 -21.99 -9.03 -10.94
N GLN A 109 -20.88 -8.27 -10.98
CA GLN A 109 -19.59 -8.78 -11.43
C GLN A 109 -18.97 -9.75 -10.42
N MET A 110 -19.21 -9.54 -9.12
CA MET A 110 -18.64 -10.36 -8.04
C MET A 110 -19.66 -10.66 -6.94
N ASP A 111 -19.39 -11.69 -6.16
CA ASP A 111 -20.03 -11.95 -4.88
C ASP A 111 -19.31 -11.14 -3.79
N TYR A 112 -19.93 -10.07 -3.31
CA TYR A 112 -19.30 -9.11 -2.39
C TYR A 112 -18.95 -9.73 -1.04
N GLU A 113 -19.84 -10.58 -0.48
CA GLU A 113 -19.61 -11.25 0.80
C GLU A 113 -18.44 -12.24 0.69
N TYR A 114 -18.47 -13.07 -0.34
CA TYR A 114 -17.41 -14.03 -0.60
C TYR A 114 -16.05 -13.36 -0.83
N CYS A 115 -15.98 -12.32 -1.66
CA CYS A 115 -14.74 -11.60 -1.94
C CYS A 115 -14.21 -10.87 -0.70
N PHE A 116 -15.09 -10.25 0.10
CA PHE A 116 -14.67 -9.62 1.35
C PHE A 116 -14.06 -10.65 2.33
N LYS A 117 -14.70 -11.81 2.46
CA LYS A 117 -14.16 -12.90 3.27
C LYS A 117 -12.79 -13.38 2.79
N GLN A 118 -12.61 -13.52 1.47
CA GLN A 118 -11.30 -13.87 0.90
C GLN A 118 -10.20 -12.88 1.26
N VAL A 119 -10.48 -11.58 1.20
CA VAL A 119 -9.52 -10.53 1.59
C VAL A 119 -9.17 -10.66 3.07
N VAL A 120 -10.17 -10.88 3.96
CA VAL A 120 -9.93 -11.07 5.39
C VAL A 120 -9.00 -12.26 5.62
N GLU A 121 -9.34 -13.43 5.05
CA GLU A 121 -8.55 -14.67 5.21
C GLU A 121 -7.12 -14.52 4.66
N ALA A 122 -6.96 -13.89 3.50
CA ALA A 122 -5.65 -13.65 2.89
C ALA A 122 -4.78 -12.73 3.75
N ILE A 123 -5.35 -11.64 4.28
CA ILE A 123 -4.59 -10.72 5.15
C ILE A 123 -4.24 -11.38 6.48
N GLN A 124 -5.14 -12.23 7.05
CA GLN A 124 -4.84 -13.03 8.23
C GLN A 124 -3.64 -13.93 7.98
N GLU A 125 -3.60 -14.63 6.84
CA GLU A 125 -2.50 -15.53 6.47
C GLU A 125 -1.17 -14.78 6.34
N VAL A 126 -1.16 -13.60 5.72
CA VAL A 126 0.03 -12.75 5.59
C VAL A 126 0.47 -12.23 6.97
N ALA A 127 -0.47 -11.76 7.78
CA ALA A 127 -0.20 -11.22 9.10
C ALA A 127 0.35 -12.30 10.07
N ASP A 128 -0.21 -13.51 10.01
CA ASP A 128 0.25 -14.65 10.81
C ASP A 128 1.63 -15.16 10.36
N TYR A 129 1.98 -15.01 9.08
CA TYR A 129 3.32 -15.31 8.56
C TYR A 129 4.36 -14.28 9.00
N ALA A 130 4.02 -13.00 8.95
CA ALA A 130 4.93 -11.89 9.21
C ALA A 130 4.58 -11.17 10.53
N LYS A 131 4.52 -11.92 11.66
CA LYS A 131 4.12 -11.40 12.99
C LYS A 131 5.01 -10.30 13.53
N ASP A 132 6.25 -10.25 13.09
CA ASP A 132 7.25 -9.25 13.45
C ASP A 132 7.17 -7.97 12.62
N MET A 133 6.29 -7.93 11.62
CA MET A 133 6.12 -6.81 10.71
C MET A 133 4.72 -6.20 10.83
N LYS A 134 4.58 -4.95 10.44
CA LYS A 134 3.29 -4.28 10.27
C LYS A 134 2.75 -4.54 8.87
N ILE A 135 1.53 -5.06 8.78
CA ILE A 135 0.79 -5.19 7.53
C ILE A 135 -0.17 -4.01 7.44
N SER A 136 0.05 -3.13 6.48
CA SER A 136 -0.62 -1.85 6.35
C SER A 136 -1.52 -1.82 5.12
N ILE A 137 -2.82 -1.65 5.32
CA ILE A 137 -3.77 -1.56 4.21
C ILE A 137 -3.82 -0.12 3.72
N GLU A 138 -3.58 0.08 2.44
CA GLU A 138 -3.74 1.36 1.76
C GLU A 138 -4.94 1.25 0.81
N TYR A 139 -6.02 1.95 1.12
CA TYR A 139 -7.17 1.98 0.23
C TYR A 139 -7.02 3.05 -0.86
N LYS A 140 -7.68 2.80 -1.99
CA LYS A 140 -7.91 3.77 -3.05
C LYS A 140 -9.33 3.58 -3.55
N PRO A 141 -10.18 4.60 -3.62
CA PRO A 141 -11.62 4.40 -3.83
C PRO A 141 -11.96 3.88 -5.23
N TYR A 142 -11.15 4.22 -6.23
CA TYR A 142 -11.22 3.78 -7.63
C TYR A 142 -9.84 3.97 -8.29
N GLU A 143 -9.67 3.59 -9.54
CA GLU A 143 -8.39 3.34 -10.22
C GLU A 143 -7.65 2.16 -9.55
N GLU A 144 -7.45 1.09 -10.12
CA GLU A 144 -7.62 0.48 -11.43
C GLU A 144 -9.08 0.06 -11.71
N ARG A 145 -9.92 -0.14 -10.69
CA ARG A 145 -11.34 -0.55 -10.81
C ARG A 145 -12.24 0.67 -10.66
N ASN A 146 -13.45 0.62 -11.23
CA ASN A 146 -14.43 1.68 -11.01
C ASN A 146 -14.90 1.76 -9.55
N PHE A 147 -14.90 0.60 -8.85
CA PHE A 147 -15.28 0.49 -7.45
C PHE A 147 -14.26 -0.43 -6.77
N ALA A 148 -13.44 0.11 -5.88
CA ALA A 148 -12.59 -0.71 -5.03
C ALA A 148 -13.44 -1.44 -3.96
N LEU A 149 -13.06 -2.66 -3.62
CA LEU A 149 -13.72 -3.41 -2.54
C LEU A 149 -13.49 -2.73 -1.18
N ILE A 150 -12.28 -2.22 -0.97
CA ILE A 150 -11.89 -1.44 0.20
C ILE A 150 -11.63 0.00 -0.27
N ASP A 151 -12.60 0.87 -0.08
CA ASP A 151 -12.72 2.13 -0.81
C ASP A 151 -12.65 3.40 0.05
N SER A 152 -12.52 3.26 1.36
CA SER A 152 -12.60 4.39 2.30
C SER A 152 -11.91 4.08 3.62
N THR A 153 -11.63 5.10 4.41
CA THR A 153 -11.14 4.95 5.80
C THR A 153 -12.06 4.06 6.63
N GLY A 154 -13.38 4.26 6.53
CA GLY A 154 -14.36 3.47 7.27
C GLY A 154 -14.34 1.99 6.90
N MET A 155 -14.31 1.67 5.60
CA MET A 155 -14.23 0.30 5.12
C MET A 155 -12.90 -0.36 5.48
N THR A 156 -11.80 0.39 5.43
CA THR A 156 -10.48 -0.09 5.88
C THR A 156 -10.49 -0.43 7.36
N MET A 157 -11.07 0.41 8.21
CA MET A 157 -11.18 0.14 9.64
C MET A 157 -12.10 -1.05 9.95
N TYR A 158 -13.17 -1.23 9.17
CA TYR A 158 -14.01 -2.42 9.24
C TYR A 158 -13.23 -3.69 8.87
N LEU A 159 -12.50 -3.67 7.75
CA LEU A 159 -11.63 -4.78 7.34
C LEU A 159 -10.61 -5.14 8.44
N ILE A 160 -9.94 -4.15 9.00
CA ILE A 160 -8.95 -4.36 10.08
C ILE A 160 -9.60 -5.02 11.30
N SER A 161 -10.85 -4.66 11.64
CA SER A 161 -11.57 -5.28 12.74
C SER A 161 -11.94 -6.74 12.46
N GLU A 162 -12.31 -7.07 11.22
CA GLU A 162 -12.63 -8.45 10.82
C GLU A 162 -11.37 -9.34 10.72
N VAL A 163 -10.25 -8.76 10.29
CA VAL A 163 -8.96 -9.46 10.26
C VAL A 163 -8.50 -9.83 11.68
N ASP A 164 -8.75 -8.99 12.66
CA ASP A 164 -8.44 -9.19 14.07
C ASP A 164 -7.01 -9.67 14.34
N ARG A 165 -6.04 -8.88 13.86
CA ARG A 165 -4.61 -9.08 14.12
C ARG A 165 -3.97 -7.78 14.60
N GLU A 166 -3.15 -7.86 15.65
CA GLU A 166 -2.50 -6.68 16.24
C GLU A 166 -1.58 -5.97 15.27
N ASN A 167 -0.86 -6.73 14.45
CA ASN A 167 0.09 -6.24 13.46
C ASN A 167 -0.56 -5.79 12.14
N VAL A 168 -1.89 -5.72 12.05
CA VAL A 168 -2.62 -5.17 10.89
C VAL A 168 -3.16 -3.79 11.21
N GLY A 169 -2.92 -2.84 10.33
CA GLY A 169 -3.36 -1.45 10.40
C GLY A 169 -3.47 -0.82 9.02
N CYS A 170 -3.41 0.49 8.91
CA CYS A 170 -3.54 1.17 7.63
C CYS A 170 -2.46 2.24 7.40
N THR A 171 -2.16 2.44 6.14
CA THR A 171 -1.52 3.63 5.59
C THR A 171 -2.60 4.44 4.90
N LEU A 172 -2.77 5.69 5.30
CA LEU A 172 -3.73 6.59 4.68
C LEU A 172 -3.00 7.50 3.69
N ASP A 173 -3.44 7.46 2.44
CA ASP A 173 -2.95 8.35 1.39
C ASP A 173 -3.86 9.58 1.31
N PHE A 174 -3.27 10.77 1.42
CA PHE A 174 -4.04 12.01 1.46
C PHE A 174 -4.85 12.24 0.18
N CYS A 175 -4.27 11.97 -0.99
CA CYS A 175 -4.98 12.10 -2.26
C CYS A 175 -6.14 11.09 -2.38
N HIS A 176 -5.95 9.85 -1.88
CA HIS A 176 -7.02 8.84 -1.87
C HIS A 176 -8.20 9.26 -0.96
N MET A 177 -7.90 9.89 0.19
CA MET A 177 -8.95 10.46 1.04
C MET A 177 -9.72 11.58 0.33
N LEU A 178 -9.01 12.47 -0.40
CA LEU A 178 -9.66 13.51 -1.21
C LEU A 178 -10.53 12.91 -2.33
N MET A 179 -10.06 11.85 -3.01
CA MET A 179 -10.84 11.15 -4.05
C MET A 179 -12.13 10.56 -3.50
N LYS A 180 -12.13 10.09 -2.25
CA LYS A 180 -13.33 9.57 -1.57
C LYS A 180 -14.22 10.66 -1.00
N HIS A 181 -13.76 11.91 -0.95
CA HIS A 181 -14.37 13.00 -0.21
C HIS A 181 -14.42 12.76 1.32
N ASP A 182 -13.47 11.98 1.84
CA ASP A 182 -13.24 11.84 3.27
C ASP A 182 -12.55 13.11 3.81
N SER A 183 -12.77 13.47 5.10
CA SER A 183 -11.95 14.46 5.77
C SER A 183 -10.64 13.82 6.19
N PRO A 184 -9.47 14.26 5.68
CA PRO A 184 -8.20 13.63 6.00
C PRO A 184 -7.89 13.62 7.50
N SER A 185 -8.03 14.76 8.19
CA SER A 185 -7.80 14.86 9.63
C SER A 185 -8.71 13.95 10.46
N TYR A 186 -9.99 13.83 10.08
CA TYR A 186 -10.92 12.90 10.74
C TYR A 186 -10.54 11.44 10.52
N GLY A 187 -10.17 11.07 9.28
CA GLY A 187 -9.70 9.72 8.96
C GLY A 187 -8.45 9.34 9.76
N LEU A 188 -7.46 10.24 9.80
CA LEU A 188 -6.24 10.06 10.60
C LEU A 188 -6.53 9.90 12.08
N ALA A 189 -7.38 10.78 12.65
CA ALA A 189 -7.76 10.72 14.06
C ALA A 189 -8.47 9.40 14.40
N LEU A 190 -9.36 8.92 13.53
CA LEU A 190 -10.07 7.66 13.71
C LEU A 190 -9.09 6.47 13.76
N ALA A 191 -8.22 6.34 12.77
CA ALA A 191 -7.24 5.25 12.72
C ALA A 191 -6.24 5.32 13.90
N ALA A 192 -5.75 6.52 14.22
CA ALA A 192 -4.84 6.76 15.33
C ALA A 192 -5.47 6.42 16.69
N SER A 193 -6.76 6.76 16.91
CA SER A 193 -7.48 6.47 18.16
C SER A 193 -7.58 4.97 18.47
N LYS A 194 -7.45 4.11 17.45
CA LYS A 194 -7.43 2.66 17.57
C LYS A 194 -6.02 2.06 17.55
N GLY A 195 -4.97 2.89 17.46
CA GLY A 195 -3.59 2.43 17.32
C GLY A 195 -3.31 1.72 15.99
N LYS A 196 -4.15 1.98 14.97
CA LYS A 196 -4.09 1.29 13.65
C LYS A 196 -3.55 2.17 12.52
N LEU A 197 -3.17 3.40 12.77
CA LEU A 197 -2.48 4.24 11.80
C LEU A 197 -0.99 3.88 11.77
N PHE A 198 -0.54 3.21 10.71
CA PHE A 198 0.85 2.76 10.56
C PHE A 198 1.66 3.65 9.62
N GLY A 199 1.00 4.34 8.70
CA GLY A 199 1.64 5.24 7.75
C GLY A 199 0.73 6.34 7.25
N LEU A 200 1.35 7.34 6.63
CA LEU A 200 0.69 8.43 5.91
C LEU A 200 1.49 8.73 4.65
N HIS A 201 0.83 8.67 3.50
CA HIS A 201 1.38 9.15 2.24
C HIS A 201 0.94 10.61 2.04
N MET A 202 1.91 11.51 2.08
CA MET A 202 1.68 12.95 2.00
C MET A 202 1.84 13.42 0.55
N ASN A 203 0.74 13.53 -0.13
CA ASN A 203 0.59 14.06 -1.49
C ASN A 203 -0.61 15.00 -1.55
N ASP A 204 -0.98 15.50 -2.72
CA ASP A 204 -2.14 16.35 -2.93
C ASP A 204 -2.77 16.05 -4.31
N GLY A 205 -3.99 16.52 -4.52
CA GLY A 205 -4.70 16.29 -5.77
C GLY A 205 -6.01 17.07 -5.87
N TYR A 206 -6.66 16.91 -7.01
CA TYR A 206 -7.92 17.60 -7.31
C TYR A 206 -9.18 16.81 -6.88
N GLY A 207 -9.01 15.64 -6.28
CA GLY A 207 -10.11 14.82 -5.76
C GLY A 207 -10.82 13.92 -6.78
N PHE A 208 -10.41 13.90 -8.04
CA PHE A 208 -11.00 13.05 -9.08
C PHE A 208 -10.03 12.00 -9.66
N GLN A 209 -8.77 12.08 -9.31
CA GLN A 209 -7.74 11.10 -9.66
C GLN A 209 -6.58 11.19 -8.68
N ASP A 210 -5.76 10.15 -8.63
CA ASP A 210 -4.51 10.15 -7.89
C ASP A 210 -3.45 10.99 -8.61
N SER A 211 -3.41 12.26 -8.27
CA SER A 211 -2.57 13.25 -8.96
C SER A 211 -1.12 13.24 -8.50
N GLY A 212 -0.83 12.77 -7.30
CA GLY A 212 0.51 12.73 -6.72
C GLY A 212 1.20 14.10 -6.67
N LEU A 213 0.45 15.19 -6.43
CA LEU A 213 0.98 16.53 -6.34
C LEU A 213 1.71 16.77 -5.02
N ILE A 214 2.50 17.84 -4.96
CA ILE A 214 3.19 18.24 -3.74
C ILE A 214 2.16 18.57 -2.66
N PHE A 215 2.32 18.00 -1.47
CA PHE A 215 1.45 18.22 -0.30
C PHE A 215 1.26 19.70 0.00
N GLY A 216 0.00 20.14 0.10
CA GLY A 216 -0.38 21.54 0.31
C GLY A 216 -0.40 22.43 -0.93
N SER A 217 -0.17 21.87 -2.12
CA SER A 217 -0.14 22.68 -3.35
C SER A 217 -1.54 23.03 -3.89
N VAL A 218 -2.56 22.26 -3.54
CA VAL A 218 -3.96 22.46 -3.95
C VAL A 218 -4.87 22.65 -2.74
N ASN A 219 -4.81 21.77 -1.75
CA ASN A 219 -5.71 21.73 -0.61
C ASN A 219 -5.01 22.19 0.68
N PHE A 220 -4.38 23.36 0.66
CA PHE A 220 -3.56 23.86 1.77
C PHE A 220 -4.26 23.81 3.13
N SER A 221 -5.53 24.20 3.22
CA SER A 221 -6.27 24.19 4.49
C SER A 221 -6.48 22.81 5.07
N LEU A 222 -6.76 21.81 4.21
CA LEU A 222 -6.90 20.41 4.63
C LEU A 222 -5.55 19.78 5.00
N CYS A 223 -4.47 20.23 4.35
CA CYS A 223 -3.12 19.79 4.67
C CYS A 223 -2.58 20.39 5.97
N ALA A 224 -3.09 21.58 6.37
CA ALA A 224 -2.66 22.28 7.57
C ALA A 224 -3.39 21.81 8.85
N GLU A 225 -4.54 21.19 8.70
CA GLU A 225 -5.31 20.61 9.81
C GLU A 225 -4.68 19.31 10.29
#